data_13614bc975c93a0b035c664f658718f2
#
_entry.id   13614bc975c93a0b035c664f658718f2
#
_cell.length_a   1.000
_cell.length_b   1.000
_cell.length_c   1.000
_cell.angle_alpha   90.00
_cell.angle_beta   90.00
_cell.angle_gamma   90.00
#
_symmetry.space_group_name_H-M   'P 1'
#
loop_
_entity.id
_entity.type
_entity.pdbx_description
1 polymer ?
#
loop_
_entity_poly.entity_id
_entity_poly.type
_entity_poly.pdbx_seq_one_letter_code
_entity_poly.pdbx_strand_id
1 'polypeptide(L)'
;MILASNSKRRQEILKDAGFNFKIITSDIEEISDKKIITEKILDIAEKKLEQIAEDNKNEFILAADTVVELNERIFGKPKNREEASSFLRILSGNTHKVITAYVFKNISKNILIKEVVVSEVKFLELNNEIINWYLDTGEPFDKAGAYGIQGKGRALVEKINGDYFSIMGFPISNFLENLRKIGYKINQIDKI
;
A
#
# COMPACT_ATOMS: atom_id res chain seq x y z
N MET A 1 4.04 -11.08 -15.18
CA MET A 1 4.59 -10.20 -14.10
C MET A 1 4.71 -10.96 -12.79
N ILE A 2 5.61 -10.55 -11.90
CA ILE A 2 5.72 -11.01 -10.50
C ILE A 2 5.20 -9.89 -9.59
N LEU A 3 4.30 -10.23 -8.67
CA LEU A 3 3.91 -9.35 -7.57
C LEU A 3 4.66 -9.77 -6.30
N ALA A 4 5.55 -8.91 -5.82
CA ALA A 4 6.34 -9.11 -4.59
C ALA A 4 5.53 -8.72 -3.34
N SER A 5 4.32 -9.24 -3.20
CA SER A 5 3.42 -8.89 -2.10
C SER A 5 2.35 -9.94 -1.86
N ASN A 6 2.13 -10.29 -0.57
CA ASN A 6 1.01 -11.14 -0.13
C ASN A 6 -0.30 -10.36 0.09
N SER A 7 -0.32 -9.05 -0.10
CA SER A 7 -1.50 -8.23 0.13
C SER A 7 -2.65 -8.62 -0.80
N LYS A 8 -3.72 -9.17 -0.23
CA LYS A 8 -4.94 -9.53 -0.98
C LYS A 8 -5.56 -8.33 -1.72
N ARG A 9 -5.50 -7.14 -1.11
CA ARG A 9 -6.01 -5.90 -1.71
C ARG A 9 -5.22 -5.49 -2.95
N ARG A 10 -3.88 -5.60 -2.93
CA ARG A 10 -3.05 -5.35 -4.13
C ARG A 10 -3.35 -6.35 -5.23
N GLN A 11 -3.51 -7.62 -4.87
CA GLN A 11 -3.87 -8.67 -5.82
C GLN A 11 -5.24 -8.40 -6.47
N GLU A 12 -6.24 -7.98 -5.69
CA GLU A 12 -7.57 -7.59 -6.16
C GLU A 12 -7.47 -6.42 -7.15
N ILE A 13 -6.84 -5.30 -6.75
CA ILE A 13 -6.68 -4.12 -7.60
C ILE A 13 -6.01 -4.48 -8.95
N LEU A 14 -4.95 -5.27 -8.93
CA LEU A 14 -4.22 -5.64 -10.14
C LEU A 14 -5.02 -6.61 -11.02
N LYS A 15 -5.73 -7.58 -10.43
CA LYS A 15 -6.59 -8.51 -11.18
C LYS A 15 -7.76 -7.79 -11.85
N ASP A 16 -8.42 -6.88 -11.11
CA ASP A 16 -9.55 -6.10 -11.63
C ASP A 16 -9.11 -5.16 -12.75
N ALA A 17 -7.85 -4.70 -12.72
CA ALA A 17 -7.24 -3.94 -13.80
C ALA A 17 -6.78 -4.80 -15.00
N GLY A 18 -6.88 -6.14 -14.92
CA GLY A 18 -6.55 -7.05 -16.02
C GLY A 18 -5.10 -7.55 -16.05
N PHE A 19 -4.31 -7.34 -14.97
CA PHE A 19 -2.94 -7.85 -14.90
C PHE A 19 -2.90 -9.35 -14.56
N ASN A 20 -2.02 -10.07 -15.27
CA ASN A 20 -1.67 -11.45 -14.95
C ASN A 20 -0.35 -11.47 -14.17
N PHE A 21 -0.35 -12.11 -13.01
CA PHE A 21 0.84 -12.17 -12.17
C PHE A 21 0.94 -13.46 -11.36
N LYS A 22 2.16 -13.85 -11.05
CA LYS A 22 2.50 -14.83 -10.01
C LYS A 22 2.97 -14.08 -8.76
N ILE A 23 2.79 -14.69 -7.60
CA ILE A 23 3.22 -14.11 -6.32
C ILE A 23 4.54 -14.75 -5.93
N ILE A 24 5.56 -13.92 -5.71
CA ILE A 24 6.83 -14.32 -5.08
C ILE A 24 7.13 -13.27 -4.02
N THR A 25 7.03 -13.64 -2.76
CA THR A 25 7.25 -12.71 -1.66
C THR A 25 8.70 -12.63 -1.26
N SER A 26 9.11 -11.44 -0.84
CA SER A 26 10.38 -11.22 -0.18
C SER A 26 10.25 -11.44 1.33
N ASP A 27 11.30 -11.95 1.94
CA ASP A 27 11.40 -12.16 3.39
C ASP A 27 12.46 -11.21 3.97
N ILE A 28 12.22 -9.91 3.80
CA ILE A 28 13.09 -8.86 4.32
C ILE A 28 12.53 -8.24 5.61
N GLU A 29 13.41 -7.76 6.47
CA GLU A 29 13.01 -6.82 7.52
C GLU A 29 12.62 -5.48 6.88
N GLU A 30 11.42 -4.99 7.20
CA GLU A 30 10.88 -3.71 6.69
C GLU A 30 11.51 -2.51 7.44
N ILE A 31 12.85 -2.41 7.39
CA ILE A 31 13.65 -1.38 8.04
C ILE A 31 14.31 -0.49 7.00
N SER A 32 14.36 0.81 7.26
CA SER A 32 15.02 1.79 6.42
C SER A 32 15.69 2.87 7.27
N ASP A 33 16.92 3.24 6.91
CA ASP A 33 17.70 4.31 7.54
C ASP A 33 17.33 5.71 7.02
N LYS A 34 16.42 5.80 6.06
CA LYS A 34 15.95 7.07 5.52
C LYS A 34 15.22 7.88 6.59
N LYS A 35 15.45 9.19 6.62
CA LYS A 35 14.80 10.10 7.59
C LYS A 35 13.41 10.54 7.12
N ILE A 36 13.26 10.78 5.82
CA ILE A 36 12.00 11.24 5.22
C ILE A 36 11.08 10.04 5.03
N ILE A 37 9.84 10.13 5.49
CA ILE A 37 8.89 9.01 5.50
C ILE A 37 8.64 8.47 4.09
N THR A 38 8.46 9.36 3.09
CA THR A 38 8.26 8.95 1.69
C THR A 38 9.45 8.19 1.12
N GLU A 39 10.67 8.61 1.43
CA GLU A 39 11.89 7.91 1.03
C GLU A 39 12.02 6.56 1.75
N LYS A 40 11.65 6.50 3.05
CA LYS A 40 11.66 5.26 3.83
C LYS A 40 10.76 4.20 3.22
N ILE A 41 9.53 4.56 2.85
CA ILE A 41 8.56 3.62 2.30
C ILE A 41 8.98 3.16 0.90
N LEU A 42 9.55 4.07 0.10
CA LEU A 42 10.10 3.72 -1.21
C LEU A 42 11.30 2.77 -1.10
N ASP A 43 12.21 3.02 -0.17
CA ASP A 43 13.38 2.15 0.12
C ASP A 43 12.94 0.73 0.54
N ILE A 44 11.91 0.61 1.38
CA ILE A 44 11.34 -0.69 1.77
C ILE A 44 10.75 -1.41 0.55
N ALA A 45 9.97 -0.71 -0.29
CA ALA A 45 9.42 -1.30 -1.51
C ALA A 45 10.53 -1.75 -2.47
N GLU A 46 11.61 -0.95 -2.60
CA GLU A 46 12.77 -1.28 -3.42
C GLU A 46 13.50 -2.52 -2.88
N LYS A 47 13.79 -2.59 -1.60
CA LYS A 47 14.42 -3.77 -0.97
C LYS A 47 13.60 -5.05 -1.19
N LYS A 48 12.26 -4.98 -1.07
CA LYS A 48 11.36 -6.11 -1.38
C LYS A 48 11.54 -6.60 -2.81
N LEU A 49 11.67 -5.69 -3.76
CA LEU A 49 11.86 -6.02 -5.16
C LEU A 49 13.24 -6.60 -5.43
N GLU A 50 14.30 -5.94 -4.94
CA GLU A 50 15.69 -6.30 -5.25
C GLU A 50 16.02 -7.71 -4.74
N GLN A 51 15.46 -8.17 -3.63
CA GLN A 51 15.68 -9.52 -3.11
C GLN A 51 15.34 -10.63 -4.13
N ILE A 52 14.37 -10.38 -5.01
CA ILE A 52 13.91 -11.39 -5.99
C ILE A 52 14.31 -11.04 -7.43
N ALA A 53 14.86 -9.85 -7.66
CA ALA A 53 15.10 -9.33 -9.01
C ALA A 53 16.22 -10.06 -9.75
N GLU A 54 17.30 -10.43 -9.07
CA GLU A 54 18.45 -11.09 -9.69
C GLU A 54 18.11 -12.48 -10.25
N ASP A 55 17.21 -13.22 -9.58
CA ASP A 55 16.75 -14.54 -10.03
C ASP A 55 15.66 -14.45 -11.11
N ASN A 56 15.12 -13.26 -11.36
CA ASN A 56 13.97 -13.04 -12.26
C ASN A 56 14.20 -11.91 -13.28
N LYS A 57 15.42 -11.80 -13.83
CA LYS A 57 15.87 -10.67 -14.69
C LYS A 57 14.99 -10.39 -15.90
N ASN A 58 14.35 -11.41 -16.45
CA ASN A 58 13.49 -11.32 -17.65
C ASN A 58 12.03 -10.97 -17.32
N GLU A 59 11.65 -11.05 -16.06
CA GLU A 59 10.27 -10.79 -15.61
C GLU A 59 10.08 -9.33 -15.23
N PHE A 60 8.85 -8.85 -15.38
CA PHE A 60 8.43 -7.63 -14.70
C PHE A 60 8.14 -7.92 -13.24
N ILE A 61 8.69 -7.15 -12.35
CA ILE A 61 8.52 -7.29 -10.91
C ILE A 61 7.90 -6.01 -10.35
N LEU A 62 6.85 -6.16 -9.56
CA LEU A 62 6.18 -5.08 -8.85
C LEU A 62 6.24 -5.33 -7.35
N ALA A 63 6.81 -4.39 -6.62
CA ALA A 63 6.74 -4.34 -5.16
C ALA A 63 6.09 -3.03 -4.71
N ALA A 64 5.43 -3.06 -3.57
CA ALA A 64 4.84 -1.86 -2.98
C ALA A 64 4.82 -1.96 -1.46
N ASP A 65 4.80 -0.80 -0.81
CA ASP A 65 4.60 -0.68 0.63
C ASP A 65 3.63 0.44 0.95
N THR A 66 2.93 0.34 2.09
CA THR A 66 1.88 1.30 2.48
C THR A 66 1.91 1.51 3.99
N VAL A 67 1.92 2.77 4.40
CA VAL A 67 1.83 3.17 5.80
C VAL A 67 0.80 4.26 6.01
N VAL A 68 0.34 4.39 7.24
CA VAL A 68 -0.44 5.52 7.74
C VAL A 68 0.49 6.42 8.54
N GLU A 69 0.39 7.74 8.35
CA GLU A 69 1.20 8.75 9.04
C GLU A 69 0.30 9.85 9.63
N LEU A 70 0.54 10.21 10.87
CA LEU A 70 -0.03 11.38 11.52
C LEU A 70 1.02 12.05 12.41
N ASN A 71 1.31 13.34 12.16
CA ASN A 71 2.27 14.13 12.91
C ASN A 71 3.66 13.44 13.01
N GLU A 72 4.18 13.01 11.86
CA GLU A 72 5.49 12.31 11.72
C GLU A 72 5.54 10.92 12.37
N ARG A 73 4.46 10.48 13.01
CA ARG A 73 4.33 9.12 13.55
C ARG A 73 3.80 8.17 12.50
N ILE A 74 4.50 7.07 12.30
CA ILE A 74 4.07 5.98 11.41
C ILE A 74 3.25 4.96 12.19
N PHE A 75 2.12 4.56 11.62
CA PHE A 75 1.24 3.51 12.11
C PHE A 75 1.30 2.33 11.13
N GLY A 76 2.03 1.30 11.50
CA GLY A 76 2.07 0.03 10.79
C GLY A 76 0.85 -0.85 11.09
N LYS A 77 0.98 -2.16 10.86
CA LYS A 77 -0.02 -3.14 11.31
C LYS A 77 0.03 -3.28 12.82
N PRO A 78 -1.11 -3.26 13.51
CA PRO A 78 -1.14 -3.42 14.96
C PRO A 78 -0.76 -4.87 15.35
N LYS A 79 -0.03 -5.01 16.45
CA LYS A 79 0.40 -6.31 16.97
C LYS A 79 -0.70 -7.06 17.72
N ASN A 80 -1.64 -6.32 18.30
CA ASN A 80 -2.74 -6.83 19.12
C ASN A 80 -3.91 -5.84 19.14
N ARG A 81 -4.97 -6.22 19.88
CA ARG A 81 -6.20 -5.42 20.02
C ARG A 81 -5.96 -4.07 20.71
N GLU A 82 -5.11 -4.05 21.70
CA GLU A 82 -4.78 -2.85 22.49
C GLU A 82 -4.08 -1.81 21.62
N GLU A 83 -3.12 -2.24 20.82
CA GLU A 83 -2.42 -1.36 19.88
C GLU A 83 -3.36 -0.87 18.78
N ALA A 84 -4.21 -1.73 18.24
CA ALA A 84 -5.23 -1.34 17.26
C ALA A 84 -6.19 -0.29 17.84
N SER A 85 -6.68 -0.50 19.06
CA SER A 85 -7.52 0.47 19.77
C SER A 85 -6.81 1.81 19.96
N SER A 86 -5.52 1.77 20.36
CA SER A 86 -4.70 2.97 20.52
C SER A 86 -4.56 3.74 19.20
N PHE A 87 -4.30 3.05 18.08
CA PHE A 87 -4.21 3.67 16.76
C PHE A 87 -5.51 4.37 16.37
N LEU A 88 -6.64 3.68 16.50
CA LEU A 88 -7.95 4.24 16.16
C LEU A 88 -8.29 5.48 17.00
N ARG A 89 -7.94 5.47 18.32
CA ARG A 89 -8.13 6.65 19.20
C ARG A 89 -7.28 7.85 18.75
N ILE A 90 -6.03 7.60 18.36
CA ILE A 90 -5.13 8.67 17.91
C ILE A 90 -5.59 9.24 16.57
N LEU A 91 -6.10 8.41 15.67
CA LEU A 91 -6.59 8.81 14.36
C LEU A 91 -7.99 9.43 14.42
N SER A 92 -8.77 9.17 15.47
CA SER A 92 -10.13 9.70 15.67
C SER A 92 -10.17 11.21 15.52
N GLY A 93 -11.12 11.74 14.72
CA GLY A 93 -11.30 13.16 14.47
C GLY A 93 -10.14 13.84 13.72
N ASN A 94 -9.07 13.14 13.36
CA ASN A 94 -7.91 13.71 12.71
C ASN A 94 -7.88 13.43 11.19
N THR A 95 -7.16 14.28 10.47
CA THR A 95 -6.75 14.02 9.08
C THR A 95 -5.34 13.44 9.11
N HIS A 96 -5.17 12.25 8.57
CA HIS A 96 -3.89 11.56 8.48
C HIS A 96 -3.56 11.23 7.03
N LYS A 97 -2.28 10.95 6.75
CA LYS A 97 -1.81 10.57 5.44
C LYS A 97 -1.73 9.06 5.31
N VAL A 98 -2.10 8.57 4.15
CA VAL A 98 -1.79 7.21 3.69
C VAL A 98 -0.77 7.34 2.57
N ILE A 99 0.41 6.77 2.78
CA ILE A 99 1.55 6.86 1.88
C ILE A 99 1.77 5.48 1.29
N THR A 100 1.62 5.36 -0.02
CA THR A 100 1.90 4.13 -0.77
C THR A 100 3.03 4.40 -1.75
N ALA A 101 4.12 3.64 -1.62
CA ALA A 101 5.20 3.62 -2.59
C ALA A 101 5.16 2.32 -3.39
N TYR A 102 5.57 2.38 -4.66
CA TYR A 102 5.80 1.19 -5.45
C TYR A 102 7.07 1.32 -6.30
N VAL A 103 7.65 0.16 -6.58
CA VAL A 103 8.76 -0.01 -7.53
C VAL A 103 8.36 -1.07 -8.55
N PHE A 104 8.55 -0.75 -9.83
CA PHE A 104 8.31 -1.66 -10.95
C PHE A 104 9.57 -1.74 -11.79
N LYS A 105 10.08 -2.95 -12.03
CA LYS A 105 11.39 -3.17 -12.67
C LYS A 105 11.35 -4.36 -13.62
N ASN A 106 12.10 -4.23 -14.71
CA ASN A 106 12.54 -5.36 -15.53
C ASN A 106 14.00 -5.11 -15.90
N ILE A 107 14.90 -5.97 -15.41
CA ILE A 107 16.36 -5.81 -15.59
C ILE A 107 16.72 -5.94 -17.07
N SER A 108 16.27 -7.00 -17.75
CA SER A 108 16.62 -7.27 -19.14
C SER A 108 16.12 -6.21 -20.12
N LYS A 109 15.05 -5.50 -19.78
CA LYS A 109 14.50 -4.40 -20.59
C LYS A 109 14.98 -3.03 -20.15
N ASN A 110 15.81 -2.94 -19.11
CA ASN A 110 16.26 -1.69 -18.49
C ASN A 110 15.11 -0.75 -18.13
N ILE A 111 14.05 -1.31 -17.55
CA ILE A 111 12.88 -0.56 -17.09
C ILE A 111 12.91 -0.45 -15.57
N LEU A 112 12.73 0.78 -15.08
CA LEU A 112 12.59 1.09 -13.66
C LEU A 112 11.61 2.25 -13.48
N ILE A 113 10.56 2.00 -12.69
CA ILE A 113 9.61 3.03 -12.23
C ILE A 113 9.61 3.01 -10.71
N LYS A 114 9.75 4.18 -10.10
CA LYS A 114 9.68 4.39 -8.65
C LYS A 114 8.70 5.53 -8.39
N GLU A 115 7.69 5.29 -7.57
CA GLU A 115 6.67 6.29 -7.29
C GLU A 115 6.23 6.25 -5.84
N VAL A 116 5.82 7.42 -5.35
CA VAL A 116 5.20 7.57 -4.04
C VAL A 116 3.92 8.39 -4.21
N VAL A 117 2.81 7.83 -3.78
CA VAL A 117 1.50 8.50 -3.80
C VAL A 117 1.05 8.74 -2.36
N VAL A 118 0.70 9.98 -2.06
CA VAL A 118 0.21 10.42 -0.75
C VAL A 118 -1.25 10.80 -0.89
N SER A 119 -2.10 10.23 -0.05
CA SER A 119 -3.52 10.57 0.05
C SER A 119 -3.87 10.87 1.50
N GLU A 120 -4.87 11.71 1.71
CA GLU A 120 -5.33 12.10 3.04
C GLU A 120 -6.67 11.44 3.35
N VAL A 121 -6.82 11.00 4.59
CA VAL A 121 -8.06 10.43 5.12
C VAL A 121 -8.42 11.18 6.40
N LYS A 122 -9.63 11.73 6.43
CA LYS A 122 -10.23 12.34 7.63
C LYS A 122 -11.13 11.32 8.30
N PHE A 123 -10.90 11.06 9.58
CA PHE A 123 -11.81 10.25 10.39
C PHE A 123 -12.90 11.07 11.05
N LEU A 124 -14.05 10.44 11.23
CA LEU A 124 -15.07 10.89 12.16
C LEU A 124 -14.53 10.88 13.60
N GLU A 125 -15.18 11.59 14.52
CA GLU A 125 -14.97 11.40 15.96
C GLU A 125 -15.43 10.00 16.38
N LEU A 126 -14.50 9.17 16.84
CA LEU A 126 -14.77 7.77 17.21
C LEU A 126 -14.89 7.65 18.73
N ASN A 127 -16.06 7.28 19.21
CA ASN A 127 -16.26 6.90 20.61
C ASN A 127 -15.84 5.44 20.86
N ASN A 128 -15.85 5.03 22.12
CA ASN A 128 -15.47 3.67 22.52
C ASN A 128 -16.34 2.58 21.90
N GLU A 129 -17.62 2.86 21.68
CA GLU A 129 -18.58 1.92 21.09
C GLU A 129 -18.18 1.62 19.63
N ILE A 130 -17.94 2.64 18.82
CA ILE A 130 -17.51 2.51 17.42
C ILE A 130 -16.17 1.78 17.32
N ILE A 131 -15.19 2.15 18.15
CA ILE A 131 -13.88 1.52 18.17
C ILE A 131 -14.02 0.03 18.49
N ASN A 132 -14.74 -0.33 19.55
CA ASN A 132 -14.92 -1.72 19.95
C ASN A 132 -15.68 -2.53 18.89
N TRP A 133 -16.77 -1.97 18.34
CA TRP A 133 -17.51 -2.57 17.24
C TRP A 133 -16.59 -2.89 16.05
N TYR A 134 -15.71 -1.95 15.66
CA TYR A 134 -14.83 -2.18 14.54
C TYR A 134 -13.72 -3.21 14.87
N LEU A 135 -13.17 -3.19 16.07
CA LEU A 135 -12.19 -4.18 16.53
C LEU A 135 -12.77 -5.59 16.52
N ASP A 136 -14.05 -5.76 16.88
CA ASP A 136 -14.75 -7.06 16.92
C ASP A 136 -14.97 -7.66 15.53
N THR A 137 -14.82 -6.86 14.46
CA THR A 137 -14.89 -7.36 13.07
C THR A 137 -13.71 -8.21 12.64
N GLY A 138 -12.57 -8.09 13.34
CA GLY A 138 -11.30 -8.69 12.94
C GLY A 138 -10.58 -7.99 11.78
N GLU A 139 -11.22 -7.00 11.12
CA GLU A 139 -10.64 -6.27 9.98
C GLU A 139 -9.37 -5.46 10.31
N PRO A 140 -9.18 -4.89 11.53
CA PRO A 140 -8.07 -4.02 11.84
C PRO A 140 -6.68 -4.64 11.71
N PHE A 141 -6.53 -5.93 12.00
CA PHE A 141 -5.26 -6.52 12.40
C PHE A 141 -4.25 -6.75 11.26
N ASP A 142 -4.67 -6.74 10.00
CA ASP A 142 -3.80 -6.90 8.85
C ASP A 142 -3.53 -5.58 8.09
N LYS A 143 -3.90 -4.43 8.69
CA LYS A 143 -3.89 -3.13 8.02
C LYS A 143 -3.03 -2.10 8.74
N ALA A 144 -2.29 -1.30 7.97
CA ALA A 144 -1.61 -0.11 8.49
C ALA A 144 -2.62 0.85 9.11
N GLY A 145 -2.31 1.42 10.27
CA GLY A 145 -3.20 2.30 11.02
C GLY A 145 -4.41 1.59 11.63
N ALA A 146 -4.45 0.26 11.61
CA ALA A 146 -5.53 -0.55 12.12
C ALA A 146 -6.91 -0.29 11.47
N TYR A 147 -6.96 0.11 10.18
CA TYR A 147 -8.24 0.28 9.49
C TYR A 147 -8.13 0.01 7.98
N GLY A 148 -9.28 -0.25 7.35
CA GLY A 148 -9.42 -0.34 5.90
C GLY A 148 -10.38 0.71 5.36
N ILE A 149 -10.09 1.27 4.19
CA ILE A 149 -11.02 2.15 3.46
C ILE A 149 -12.21 1.35 2.86
N GLN A 150 -12.04 0.05 2.74
CA GLN A 150 -13.07 -0.91 2.33
C GLN A 150 -13.72 -1.56 3.56
N GLY A 151 -14.70 -2.43 3.32
CA GLY A 151 -15.34 -3.21 4.37
C GLY A 151 -16.07 -2.32 5.38
N LYS A 152 -16.04 -2.71 6.63
CA LYS A 152 -16.68 -1.98 7.74
C LYS A 152 -15.89 -0.73 8.15
N GLY A 153 -14.57 -0.70 7.88
CA GLY A 153 -13.74 0.47 8.19
C GLY A 153 -14.13 1.74 7.44
N ARG A 154 -14.89 1.63 6.32
CA ARG A 154 -15.48 2.80 5.64
C ARG A 154 -16.36 3.65 6.56
N ALA A 155 -16.97 3.05 7.59
CA ALA A 155 -17.81 3.75 8.54
C ALA A 155 -17.02 4.68 9.48
N LEU A 156 -15.71 4.57 9.53
CA LEU A 156 -14.83 5.44 10.34
C LEU A 156 -14.44 6.72 9.58
N VAL A 157 -14.62 6.74 8.25
CA VAL A 157 -14.08 7.76 7.36
C VAL A 157 -15.12 8.84 7.07
N GLU A 158 -14.76 10.08 7.34
CA GLU A 158 -15.55 11.26 6.99
C GLU A 158 -15.29 11.70 5.54
N LYS A 159 -14.01 11.76 5.15
CA LYS A 159 -13.58 12.29 3.85
C LYS A 159 -12.24 11.72 3.43
N ILE A 160 -12.02 11.63 2.13
CA ILE A 160 -10.71 11.37 1.52
C ILE A 160 -10.34 12.52 0.58
N ASN A 161 -9.03 12.78 0.46
CA ASN A 161 -8.45 13.68 -0.51
C ASN A 161 -7.24 12.98 -1.17
N GLY A 162 -7.35 12.66 -2.46
CA GLY A 162 -6.33 11.92 -3.20
C GLY A 162 -6.87 10.65 -3.87
N ASP A 163 -6.00 9.66 -4.04
CA ASP A 163 -6.29 8.41 -4.76
C ASP A 163 -6.83 7.33 -3.81
N TYR A 164 -8.07 6.93 -4.02
CA TYR A 164 -8.74 5.86 -3.27
C TYR A 164 -7.95 4.52 -3.31
N PHE A 165 -7.43 4.15 -4.48
CA PHE A 165 -6.70 2.90 -4.64
C PHE A 165 -5.32 2.93 -3.98
N SER A 166 -4.68 4.11 -3.88
CA SER A 166 -3.46 4.25 -3.07
C SER A 166 -3.76 4.01 -1.59
N ILE A 167 -4.90 4.47 -1.07
CA ILE A 167 -5.34 4.21 0.30
C ILE A 167 -5.61 2.71 0.52
N MET A 168 -6.15 2.02 -0.48
CA MET A 168 -6.30 0.55 -0.45
C MET A 168 -4.96 -0.18 -0.45
N GLY A 169 -3.89 0.45 -0.97
CA GLY A 169 -2.53 -0.07 -0.96
C GLY A 169 -1.84 -0.20 -2.32
N PHE A 170 -2.46 0.28 -3.43
CA PHE A 170 -1.80 0.36 -4.73
C PHE A 170 -2.45 1.39 -5.67
N PRO A 171 -1.74 2.45 -6.09
CA PRO A 171 -2.27 3.54 -6.93
C PRO A 171 -2.35 3.13 -8.40
N ILE A 172 -3.35 2.35 -8.77
CA ILE A 172 -3.48 1.74 -10.10
C ILE A 172 -3.50 2.77 -11.22
N SER A 173 -4.18 3.90 -11.05
CA SER A 173 -4.27 4.95 -12.07
C SER A 173 -2.91 5.58 -12.35
N ASN A 174 -2.13 5.87 -11.30
CA ASN A 174 -0.76 6.37 -11.43
C ASN A 174 0.15 5.33 -12.11
N PHE A 175 0.01 4.04 -11.74
CA PHE A 175 0.77 2.96 -12.35
C PHE A 175 0.50 2.82 -13.86
N LEU A 176 -0.77 2.81 -14.27
CA LEU A 176 -1.17 2.76 -15.67
C LEU A 176 -0.64 3.98 -16.47
N GLU A 177 -0.68 5.17 -15.88
CA GLU A 177 -0.11 6.38 -16.49
C GLU A 177 1.40 6.24 -16.71
N ASN A 178 2.14 5.72 -15.74
CA ASN A 178 3.58 5.51 -15.86
C ASN A 178 3.92 4.40 -16.88
N LEU A 179 3.13 3.34 -16.98
CA LEU A 179 3.27 2.34 -18.04
C LEU A 179 3.07 2.97 -19.42
N ARG A 180 2.08 3.87 -19.58
CA ARG A 180 1.85 4.61 -20.84
C ARG A 180 3.03 5.50 -21.21
N LYS A 181 3.63 6.21 -20.25
CA LYS A 181 4.82 7.06 -20.47
C LYS A 181 6.02 6.28 -21.00
N ILE A 182 6.16 5.01 -20.63
CA ILE A 182 7.22 4.13 -21.15
C ILE A 182 6.80 3.30 -22.35
N GLY A 183 5.65 3.65 -22.99
CA GLY A 183 5.22 3.11 -24.28
C GLY A 183 4.28 1.91 -24.24
N TYR A 184 3.84 1.45 -23.06
CA TYR A 184 2.85 0.37 -22.97
C TYR A 184 1.44 0.89 -23.20
N LYS A 185 0.66 0.14 -24.01
CA LYS A 185 -0.75 0.43 -24.26
C LYS A 185 -1.63 -0.34 -23.27
N ILE A 186 -2.79 0.21 -22.92
CA ILE A 186 -3.73 -0.41 -21.97
C ILE A 186 -4.17 -1.81 -22.44
N ASN A 187 -4.32 -2.02 -23.74
CA ASN A 187 -4.67 -3.34 -24.31
C ASN A 187 -3.49 -4.34 -24.33
N GLN A 188 -2.38 -4.06 -23.69
CA GLN A 188 -1.17 -4.91 -23.58
C GLN A 188 -0.81 -5.24 -22.14
N ILE A 189 -1.61 -4.77 -21.16
CA ILE A 189 -1.31 -4.99 -19.74
C ILE A 189 -1.34 -6.45 -19.32
N ASP A 190 -2.13 -7.28 -20.00
CA ASP A 190 -2.16 -8.72 -19.84
C ASP A 190 -0.85 -9.43 -20.24
N LYS A 191 0.03 -8.73 -20.98
CA LYS A 191 1.36 -9.20 -21.46
C LYS A 191 2.52 -8.70 -20.61
N ILE A 192 2.24 -7.91 -19.60
CA ILE A 192 3.20 -7.45 -18.59
C ILE A 192 3.22 -8.46 -17.41
#